data_dbaef8b48a13463b276ab40092b8eb91
#
_entry.id   dbaef8b48a13463b276ab40092b8eb91
#
_cell.length_a   1.000
_cell.length_b   1.000
_cell.length_c   1.000
_cell.angle_alpha   90.00
_cell.angle_beta   90.00
_cell.angle_gamma   90.00
#
_symmetry.space_group_name_H-M   'P 1'
#
loop_
_entity.id
_entity.type
_entity.pdbx_description
1 polymer ?
#
loop_
_entity_poly.entity_id
_entity_poly.type
_entity_poly.pdbx_seq_one_letter_code
_entity_poly.pdbx_strand_id
1 'polypeptide(L)'
;MLSLNDLEREYLGLKKENFPDGKRIKFIANLGASDEIAYHYELICKEWQEGRQINLESSFDRHGVAGLEYLFERLAKESDQKLKIETIYLIAQILTKSKHRDFYAAFCDRLIPQITSFLGTNDALRRKLIIALGWVGTLEQIDILISEMLGSKDSLCRAWAAASLMQMSFHRVSQEILRDKTKAAFLQGISSEKEPYACAVMIEAA
;
A
#
# COMPACT_ATOMS: atom_id res chain seq x y z
N MET A 1 26.72 9.76 7.26
CA MET A 1 25.28 9.72 7.54
C MET A 1 24.94 10.87 8.48
N LEU A 2 23.74 11.45 8.34
CA LEU A 2 23.26 12.45 9.29
C LEU A 2 22.88 11.76 10.61
N SER A 3 23.21 12.40 11.73
CA SER A 3 22.77 11.93 13.05
C SER A 3 21.28 12.24 13.26
N LEU A 4 20.65 11.59 14.25
CA LEU A 4 19.27 11.89 14.66
C LEU A 4 19.08 13.39 14.93
N ASN A 5 19.98 14.01 15.69
CA ASN A 5 19.93 15.45 16.01
C ASN A 5 19.99 16.34 14.75
N ASP A 6 20.76 15.92 13.71
CA ASP A 6 20.82 16.67 12.45
C ASP A 6 19.51 16.54 11.66
N LEU A 7 18.93 15.35 11.62
CA LEU A 7 17.64 15.10 10.98
C LEU A 7 16.50 15.86 11.67
N GLU A 8 16.46 15.88 13.00
CA GLU A 8 15.47 16.64 13.77
C GLU A 8 15.57 18.14 13.49
N ARG A 9 16.79 18.70 13.50
CA ARG A 9 17.03 20.11 13.19
C ARG A 9 16.62 20.45 11.76
N GLU A 10 16.93 19.59 10.78
CA GLU A 10 16.56 19.78 9.38
C GLU A 10 15.05 19.73 9.22
N TYR A 11 14.35 18.75 9.83
CA TYR A 11 12.89 18.65 9.80
C TYR A 11 12.19 19.88 10.38
N LEU A 12 12.65 20.37 11.54
CA LEU A 12 12.10 21.58 12.17
C LEU A 12 12.31 22.83 11.30
N GLY A 13 13.45 22.93 10.63
CA GLY A 13 13.71 23.97 9.64
C GLY A 13 12.76 23.93 8.47
N LEU A 14 12.57 22.74 7.87
CA LEU A 14 11.64 22.53 6.77
C LEU A 14 10.19 22.85 7.16
N LYS A 15 9.78 22.46 8.36
CA LYS A 15 8.43 22.75 8.88
C LYS A 15 8.19 24.26 8.97
N LYS A 16 9.17 25.05 9.42
CA LYS A 16 9.08 26.52 9.48
C LYS A 16 8.96 27.17 8.10
N GLU A 17 9.60 26.58 7.09
CA GLU A 17 9.59 27.05 5.70
C GLU A 17 8.45 26.46 4.88
N ASN A 18 7.54 25.71 5.48
CA ASN A 18 6.45 25.00 4.81
C ASN A 18 6.92 24.01 3.73
N PHE A 19 7.98 23.26 4.00
CA PHE A 19 8.52 22.16 3.18
C PHE A 19 8.79 22.52 1.70
N PRO A 20 9.67 23.47 1.39
CA PRO A 20 9.98 23.81 0.01
C PRO A 20 10.56 22.61 -0.74
N ASP A 21 10.10 22.37 -1.98
CA ASP A 21 10.29 21.14 -2.74
C ASP A 21 11.74 20.64 -2.80
N GLY A 22 12.68 21.46 -3.17
CA GLY A 22 14.07 21.03 -3.30
C GLY A 22 14.70 20.57 -1.98
N LYS A 23 14.40 21.28 -0.88
CA LYS A 23 14.88 20.91 0.45
C LYS A 23 14.18 19.67 0.98
N ARG A 24 12.85 19.55 0.72
CA ARG A 24 12.05 18.40 1.09
C ARG A 24 12.57 17.10 0.44
N ILE A 25 12.81 17.12 -0.87
CA ILE A 25 13.33 15.95 -1.61
C ILE A 25 14.67 15.50 -1.05
N LYS A 26 15.57 16.46 -0.74
CA LYS A 26 16.86 16.18 -0.13
C LYS A 26 16.71 15.53 1.25
N PHE A 27 15.82 16.08 2.08
CA PHE A 27 15.53 15.55 3.41
C PHE A 27 15.00 14.11 3.35
N ILE A 28 14.01 13.85 2.47
CA ILE A 28 13.47 12.51 2.25
C ILE A 28 14.59 11.52 1.85
N ALA A 29 15.48 11.94 0.96
CA ALA A 29 16.62 11.11 0.57
C ALA A 29 17.59 10.84 1.74
N ASN A 30 17.82 11.81 2.60
CA ASN A 30 18.64 11.68 3.80
C ASN A 30 18.02 10.73 4.83
N LEU A 31 16.71 10.83 5.06
CA LEU A 31 15.97 9.91 5.93
C LEU A 31 16.13 8.46 5.48
N GLY A 32 15.88 8.17 4.21
CA GLY A 32 15.99 6.81 3.68
C GLY A 32 17.42 6.28 3.63
N ALA A 33 18.45 7.16 3.72
CA ALA A 33 19.87 6.79 3.77
C ALA A 33 20.42 6.72 5.20
N SER A 34 19.62 7.07 6.21
CA SER A 34 20.03 7.04 7.61
C SER A 34 19.76 5.67 8.26
N ASP A 35 20.38 5.44 9.43
CA ASP A 35 20.05 4.27 10.26
C ASP A 35 18.87 4.53 11.20
N GLU A 36 18.24 5.72 11.11
CA GLU A 36 17.20 6.20 12.03
C GLU A 36 15.79 5.74 11.60
N ILE A 37 15.60 4.43 11.45
CA ILE A 37 14.35 3.80 10.98
C ILE A 37 13.15 4.21 11.85
N ALA A 38 13.33 4.20 13.18
CA ALA A 38 12.28 4.55 14.12
C ALA A 38 11.83 6.00 13.95
N TYR A 39 12.77 6.92 13.85
CA TYR A 39 12.47 8.34 13.65
C TYR A 39 11.80 8.60 12.30
N HIS A 40 12.26 7.93 11.23
CA HIS A 40 11.64 8.02 9.92
C HIS A 40 10.16 7.61 9.98
N TYR A 41 9.86 6.48 10.61
CA TYR A 41 8.47 6.00 10.76
C TYR A 41 7.63 6.93 11.65
N GLU A 42 8.19 7.47 12.74
CA GLU A 42 7.49 8.45 13.58
C GLU A 42 7.07 9.71 12.79
N LEU A 43 7.94 10.21 11.93
CA LEU A 43 7.62 11.33 11.07
C LEU A 43 6.51 10.99 10.06
N ILE A 44 6.52 9.79 9.48
CA ILE A 44 5.45 9.29 8.60
C ILE A 44 4.12 9.23 9.36
N CYS A 45 4.10 8.69 10.59
CA CYS A 45 2.88 8.66 11.41
C CYS A 45 2.35 10.07 11.72
N LYS A 46 3.22 11.03 12.01
CA LYS A 46 2.83 12.44 12.20
C LYS A 46 2.20 13.03 10.94
N GLU A 47 2.77 12.73 9.76
CA GLU A 47 2.22 13.15 8.47
C GLU A 47 0.81 12.61 8.26
N TRP A 48 0.60 11.32 8.50
CA TRP A 48 -0.72 10.69 8.38
C TRP A 48 -1.76 11.27 9.37
N GLN A 49 -1.35 11.58 10.60
CA GLN A 49 -2.22 12.19 11.61
C GLN A 49 -2.58 13.65 11.28
N GLU A 50 -1.61 14.43 10.80
CA GLU A 50 -1.78 15.83 10.45
C GLU A 50 -2.44 16.00 9.06
N GLY A 51 -2.65 14.92 8.28
CA GLY A 51 -3.24 14.95 6.94
C GLY A 51 -2.34 15.64 5.90
N ARG A 52 -1.04 15.72 6.14
CA ARG A 52 -0.07 16.30 5.21
C ARG A 52 0.38 15.26 4.19
N GLN A 53 0.74 15.75 3.00
CA GLN A 53 1.25 14.90 1.91
C GLN A 53 2.64 15.39 1.49
N ILE A 54 3.63 15.24 2.38
CA ILE A 54 5.03 15.57 2.08
C ILE A 54 5.82 14.35 1.57
N ASN A 55 5.18 13.19 1.48
CA ASN A 55 5.69 11.94 0.90
C ASN A 55 6.94 11.39 1.59
N LEU A 56 7.01 11.47 2.92
CA LEU A 56 8.13 10.93 3.69
C LEU A 56 8.31 9.43 3.48
N GLU A 57 7.20 8.70 3.28
CA GLU A 57 7.19 7.26 3.03
C GLU A 57 7.92 6.83 1.75
N SER A 58 8.11 7.76 0.81
CA SER A 58 8.65 7.43 -0.53
C SER A 58 10.07 6.87 -0.54
N SER A 59 10.85 7.11 0.52
CA SER A 59 12.22 6.60 0.67
C SER A 59 12.39 5.52 1.74
N PHE A 60 11.31 5.11 2.40
CA PHE A 60 11.39 4.11 3.47
C PHE A 60 11.87 2.74 2.98
N ASP A 61 11.63 2.40 1.73
CA ASP A 61 12.12 1.20 1.06
C ASP A 61 13.66 1.06 1.08
N ARG A 62 14.39 2.16 1.25
CA ARG A 62 15.86 2.15 1.35
C ARG A 62 16.38 1.49 2.62
N HIS A 63 15.57 1.39 3.67
CA HIS A 63 15.92 0.64 4.88
C HIS A 63 15.91 -0.89 4.67
N GLY A 64 15.42 -1.36 3.50
CA GLY A 64 15.46 -2.77 3.13
C GLY A 64 14.75 -3.69 4.11
N VAL A 65 15.36 -4.85 4.39
CA VAL A 65 14.80 -5.86 5.30
C VAL A 65 14.65 -5.33 6.73
N ALA A 66 15.60 -4.55 7.21
CA ALA A 66 15.53 -3.97 8.57
C ALA A 66 14.31 -3.04 8.72
N GLY A 67 14.02 -2.24 7.69
CA GLY A 67 12.82 -1.39 7.66
C GLY A 67 11.53 -2.21 7.65
N LEU A 68 11.46 -3.28 6.85
CA LEU A 68 10.29 -4.16 6.81
C LEU A 68 10.06 -4.86 8.16
N GLU A 69 11.09 -5.44 8.77
CA GLU A 69 10.96 -6.07 10.10
C GLU A 69 10.49 -5.06 11.15
N TYR A 70 11.05 -3.86 11.15
CA TYR A 70 10.60 -2.79 12.04
C TYR A 70 9.09 -2.49 11.85
N LEU A 71 8.62 -2.34 10.60
CA LEU A 71 7.20 -2.08 10.33
C LEU A 71 6.29 -3.23 10.80
N PHE A 72 6.70 -4.49 10.63
CA PHE A 72 5.93 -5.62 11.16
C PHE A 72 5.89 -5.64 12.68
N GLU A 73 6.99 -5.29 13.36
CA GLU A 73 6.99 -5.15 14.82
C GLU A 73 6.06 -4.02 15.29
N ARG A 74 6.06 -2.89 14.59
CA ARG A 74 5.15 -1.77 14.89
C ARG A 74 3.69 -2.18 14.66
N LEU A 75 3.40 -2.83 13.54
CA LEU A 75 2.07 -3.33 13.21
C LEU A 75 1.51 -4.26 14.30
N ALA A 76 2.34 -5.12 14.87
CA ALA A 76 1.95 -6.04 15.94
C ALA A 76 1.62 -5.32 17.26
N LYS A 77 2.26 -4.17 17.53
CA LYS A 77 2.12 -3.38 18.78
C LYS A 77 1.10 -2.24 18.66
N GLU A 78 0.72 -1.84 17.45
CA GLU A 78 -0.19 -0.74 17.22
C GLU A 78 -1.61 -1.09 17.68
N SER A 79 -2.31 -0.16 18.30
CA SER A 79 -3.71 -0.29 18.73
C SER A 79 -4.68 0.51 17.83
N ASP A 80 -4.21 1.59 17.21
CA ASP A 80 -5.02 2.41 16.32
C ASP A 80 -5.22 1.69 14.97
N GLN A 81 -6.49 1.40 14.64
CA GLN A 81 -6.84 0.68 13.42
C GLN A 81 -6.43 1.43 12.15
N LYS A 82 -6.54 2.76 12.14
CA LYS A 82 -6.16 3.56 10.97
C LYS A 82 -4.66 3.48 10.75
N LEU A 83 -3.85 3.64 11.80
CA LEU A 83 -2.40 3.53 11.71
C LEU A 83 -1.96 2.12 11.32
N LYS A 84 -2.64 1.07 11.79
CA LYS A 84 -2.40 -0.30 11.32
C LYS A 84 -2.57 -0.42 9.82
N ILE A 85 -3.68 0.07 9.28
CA ILE A 85 -4.00 -0.05 7.84
C ILE A 85 -3.04 0.81 7.01
N GLU A 86 -2.68 2.01 7.46
CA GLU A 86 -1.66 2.83 6.81
C GLU A 86 -0.30 2.11 6.78
N THR A 87 0.08 1.45 7.87
CA THR A 87 1.32 0.67 7.94
C THR A 87 1.29 -0.56 7.04
N ILE A 88 0.17 -1.28 6.98
CA ILE A 88 -0.06 -2.39 6.03
C ILE A 88 0.15 -1.89 4.59
N TYR A 89 -0.45 -0.76 4.26
CA TYR A 89 -0.36 -0.16 2.93
C TYR A 89 1.08 0.25 2.59
N LEU A 90 1.80 0.86 3.55
CA LEU A 90 3.22 1.19 3.40
C LEU A 90 4.08 -0.05 3.14
N ILE A 91 3.88 -1.12 3.92
CA ILE A 91 4.60 -2.39 3.71
C ILE A 91 4.34 -2.91 2.29
N ALA A 92 3.07 -2.93 1.84
CA ALA A 92 2.72 -3.38 0.49
C ALA A 92 3.37 -2.52 -0.60
N GLN A 93 3.44 -1.19 -0.44
CA GLN A 93 4.15 -0.30 -1.36
C GLN A 93 5.65 -0.61 -1.44
N ILE A 94 6.30 -0.87 -0.31
CA ILE A 94 7.72 -1.26 -0.27
C ILE A 94 7.94 -2.59 -1.00
N LEU A 95 7.07 -3.58 -0.74
CA LEU A 95 7.14 -4.88 -1.38
C LEU A 95 6.97 -4.79 -2.90
N THR A 96 6.04 -3.95 -3.39
CA THR A 96 5.87 -3.70 -4.83
C THR A 96 7.16 -3.29 -5.51
N LYS A 97 7.94 -2.42 -4.89
CA LYS A 97 9.25 -1.98 -5.40
C LYS A 97 10.33 -3.07 -5.28
N SER A 98 10.11 -4.06 -4.42
CA SER A 98 11.07 -5.10 -4.05
C SER A 98 10.79 -6.46 -4.68
N LYS A 99 9.92 -6.56 -5.68
CA LYS A 99 9.45 -7.83 -6.27
C LYS A 99 10.55 -8.76 -6.82
N HIS A 100 11.74 -8.24 -7.08
CA HIS A 100 12.90 -9.01 -7.57
C HIS A 100 13.86 -9.44 -6.44
N ARG A 101 13.51 -9.18 -5.19
CA ARG A 101 14.34 -9.53 -4.04
C ARG A 101 13.92 -10.87 -3.45
N ASP A 102 14.89 -11.64 -2.96
CA ASP A 102 14.66 -12.98 -2.39
C ASP A 102 13.68 -12.98 -1.22
N PHE A 103 13.63 -11.90 -0.44
CA PHE A 103 12.73 -11.77 0.70
C PHE A 103 11.27 -11.46 0.31
N TYR A 104 11.00 -11.05 -0.94
CA TYR A 104 9.68 -10.56 -1.37
C TYR A 104 8.54 -11.51 -1.02
N ALA A 105 8.63 -12.76 -1.46
CA ALA A 105 7.55 -13.73 -1.26
C ALA A 105 7.23 -13.97 0.22
N ALA A 106 8.26 -14.14 1.06
CA ALA A 106 8.10 -14.40 2.48
C ALA A 106 7.41 -13.22 3.21
N PHE A 107 7.77 -11.97 2.88
CA PHE A 107 7.11 -10.80 3.47
C PHE A 107 5.68 -10.60 2.95
N CYS A 108 5.40 -10.91 1.67
CA CYS A 108 4.03 -10.92 1.14
C CYS A 108 3.16 -11.92 1.91
N ASP A 109 3.64 -13.15 2.13
CA ASP A 109 2.89 -14.18 2.85
C ASP A 109 2.62 -13.80 4.32
N ARG A 110 3.52 -13.06 4.95
CA ARG A 110 3.29 -12.47 6.29
C ARG A 110 2.26 -11.34 6.28
N LEU A 111 2.16 -10.57 5.19
CA LEU A 111 1.28 -9.41 5.10
C LEU A 111 -0.16 -9.79 4.76
N ILE A 112 -0.39 -10.80 3.91
CA ILE A 112 -1.73 -11.21 3.44
C ILE A 112 -2.73 -11.42 4.59
N PRO A 113 -2.42 -12.18 5.67
CA PRO A 113 -3.33 -12.36 6.79
C PRO A 113 -3.71 -11.04 7.49
N GLN A 114 -2.78 -10.09 7.55
CA GLN A 114 -3.04 -8.76 8.11
C GLN A 114 -4.02 -7.97 7.24
N ILE A 115 -3.83 -7.97 5.91
CA ILE A 115 -4.74 -7.32 4.97
C ILE A 115 -6.15 -7.90 5.12
N THR A 116 -6.29 -9.22 5.05
CA THR A 116 -7.59 -9.89 5.03
C THR A 116 -8.36 -9.70 6.33
N SER A 117 -7.67 -9.60 7.48
CA SER A 117 -8.30 -9.37 8.79
C SER A 117 -8.97 -7.99 8.92
N PHE A 118 -8.56 -7.00 8.13
CA PHE A 118 -9.09 -5.63 8.19
C PHE A 118 -10.02 -5.25 7.02
N LEU A 119 -10.35 -6.16 6.10
CA LEU A 119 -11.24 -5.85 4.96
C LEU A 119 -12.65 -5.40 5.37
N GLY A 120 -13.13 -5.76 6.57
CA GLY A 120 -14.41 -5.32 7.12
C GLY A 120 -14.46 -3.85 7.60
N THR A 121 -13.41 -3.06 7.35
CA THR A 121 -13.31 -1.65 7.75
C THR A 121 -14.13 -0.69 6.85
N ASN A 122 -14.09 0.63 7.13
CA ASN A 122 -14.73 1.65 6.30
C ASN A 122 -14.14 1.70 4.89
N ASP A 123 -14.92 2.21 3.91
CA ASP A 123 -14.60 2.13 2.48
C ASP A 123 -13.27 2.81 2.12
N ALA A 124 -12.93 3.93 2.74
CA ALA A 124 -11.68 4.64 2.44
C ALA A 124 -10.43 3.82 2.82
N LEU A 125 -10.44 3.17 3.96
CA LEU A 125 -9.37 2.31 4.43
C LEU A 125 -9.40 0.95 3.71
N ARG A 126 -10.60 0.41 3.44
CA ARG A 126 -10.78 -0.83 2.67
C ARG A 126 -10.18 -0.73 1.27
N ARG A 127 -10.32 0.41 0.59
CA ARG A 127 -9.67 0.63 -0.72
C ARG A 127 -8.16 0.44 -0.67
N LYS A 128 -7.48 0.93 0.38
CA LYS A 128 -6.03 0.70 0.56
C LYS A 128 -5.68 -0.77 0.70
N LEU A 129 -6.51 -1.53 1.44
CA LEU A 129 -6.32 -2.97 1.61
C LEU A 129 -6.56 -3.76 0.32
N ILE A 130 -7.57 -3.38 -0.46
CA ILE A 130 -7.84 -3.95 -1.79
C ILE A 130 -6.66 -3.73 -2.72
N ILE A 131 -6.12 -2.52 -2.78
CA ILE A 131 -4.93 -2.19 -3.59
C ILE A 131 -3.72 -3.00 -3.13
N ALA A 132 -3.47 -3.04 -1.81
CA ALA A 132 -2.37 -3.82 -1.24
C ALA A 132 -2.48 -5.30 -1.60
N LEU A 133 -3.69 -5.86 -1.57
CA LEU A 133 -3.95 -7.25 -1.95
C LEU A 133 -3.63 -7.53 -3.42
N GLY A 134 -3.89 -6.58 -4.32
CA GLY A 134 -3.49 -6.67 -5.73
C GLY A 134 -1.97 -6.77 -5.94
N TRP A 135 -1.19 -6.18 -5.04
CA TRP A 135 0.28 -6.20 -5.13
C TRP A 135 0.94 -7.43 -4.50
N VAL A 136 0.35 -7.97 -3.42
CA VAL A 136 0.98 -9.05 -2.64
C VAL A 136 0.23 -10.38 -2.68
N GLY A 137 -1.02 -10.39 -3.13
CA GLY A 137 -1.91 -11.54 -3.14
C GLY A 137 -1.46 -12.66 -4.07
N THR A 138 -1.98 -13.85 -3.81
CA THR A 138 -1.78 -15.06 -4.61
C THR A 138 -3.11 -15.52 -5.21
N LEU A 139 -3.13 -16.70 -5.81
CA LEU A 139 -4.34 -17.32 -6.36
C LEU A 139 -5.50 -17.42 -5.34
N GLU A 140 -5.17 -17.59 -4.07
CA GLU A 140 -6.15 -17.73 -2.98
C GLU A 140 -6.94 -16.45 -2.72
N GLN A 141 -6.39 -15.28 -3.05
CA GLN A 141 -7.04 -13.98 -2.80
C GLN A 141 -7.88 -13.49 -3.97
N ILE A 142 -7.88 -14.16 -5.12
CA ILE A 142 -8.66 -13.77 -6.30
C ILE A 142 -10.15 -13.68 -5.97
N ASP A 143 -10.70 -14.67 -5.26
CA ASP A 143 -12.13 -14.71 -4.94
C ASP A 143 -12.55 -13.55 -4.01
N ILE A 144 -11.65 -13.10 -3.14
CA ILE A 144 -11.87 -11.91 -2.30
C ILE A 144 -12.01 -10.66 -3.19
N LEU A 145 -11.09 -10.47 -4.13
CA LEU A 145 -11.14 -9.32 -5.04
C LEU A 145 -12.35 -9.38 -6.00
N ILE A 146 -12.72 -10.57 -6.49
CA ILE A 146 -13.96 -10.76 -7.28
C ILE A 146 -15.17 -10.37 -6.44
N SER A 147 -15.25 -10.82 -5.18
CA SER A 147 -16.35 -10.46 -4.29
C SER A 147 -16.43 -8.95 -4.03
N GLU A 148 -15.32 -8.27 -3.84
CA GLU A 148 -15.28 -6.81 -3.71
C GLU A 148 -15.67 -6.09 -5.01
N MET A 149 -15.21 -6.57 -6.17
CA MET A 149 -15.56 -6.01 -7.48
C MET A 149 -17.05 -6.10 -7.78
N LEU A 150 -17.69 -7.22 -7.45
CA LEU A 150 -19.12 -7.45 -7.77
C LEU A 150 -20.07 -6.96 -6.68
N GLY A 151 -19.66 -7.00 -5.41
CA GLY A 151 -20.56 -6.85 -4.26
C GLY A 151 -20.36 -5.62 -3.40
N SER A 152 -19.23 -4.88 -3.51
CA SER A 152 -19.02 -3.69 -2.70
C SER A 152 -20.05 -2.61 -2.99
N LYS A 153 -20.59 -1.97 -1.95
CA LYS A 153 -21.51 -0.82 -2.09
C LYS A 153 -20.80 0.42 -2.63
N ASP A 154 -19.52 0.60 -2.29
CA ASP A 154 -18.71 1.70 -2.78
C ASP A 154 -18.15 1.42 -4.18
N SER A 155 -18.51 2.27 -5.15
CA SER A 155 -18.07 2.13 -6.54
C SER A 155 -16.55 2.21 -6.70
N LEU A 156 -15.86 2.99 -5.86
CA LEU A 156 -14.39 3.06 -5.88
C LEU A 156 -13.76 1.77 -5.36
N CYS A 157 -14.37 1.11 -4.36
CA CYS A 157 -13.91 -0.23 -3.95
C CYS A 157 -14.07 -1.24 -5.10
N ARG A 158 -15.19 -1.21 -5.85
CA ARG A 158 -15.38 -2.08 -7.02
C ARG A 158 -14.33 -1.81 -8.11
N ALA A 159 -14.10 -0.54 -8.43
CA ALA A 159 -13.07 -0.14 -9.40
C ALA A 159 -11.67 -0.60 -9.00
N TRP A 160 -11.28 -0.34 -7.74
CA TRP A 160 -9.96 -0.74 -7.26
C TRP A 160 -9.81 -2.26 -7.13
N ALA A 161 -10.88 -3.00 -6.86
CA ALA A 161 -10.84 -4.46 -6.88
C ALA A 161 -10.57 -5.00 -8.30
N ALA A 162 -11.20 -4.42 -9.33
CA ALA A 162 -10.91 -4.75 -10.73
C ALA A 162 -9.45 -4.44 -11.10
N ALA A 163 -8.97 -3.25 -10.79
CA ALA A 163 -7.56 -2.87 -11.02
C ALA A 163 -6.59 -3.77 -10.26
N SER A 164 -6.94 -4.19 -9.05
CA SER A 164 -6.11 -5.08 -8.23
C SER A 164 -6.04 -6.50 -8.80
N LEU A 165 -7.12 -7.03 -9.37
CA LEU A 165 -7.08 -8.29 -10.12
C LEU A 165 -6.09 -8.22 -11.27
N MET A 166 -6.11 -7.15 -12.07
CA MET A 166 -5.12 -6.94 -13.13
C MET A 166 -3.69 -6.85 -12.55
N GLN A 167 -3.49 -6.11 -11.46
CA GLN A 167 -2.18 -5.93 -10.84
C GLN A 167 -1.55 -7.25 -10.38
N MET A 168 -2.34 -8.23 -9.94
CA MET A 168 -1.82 -9.54 -9.54
C MET A 168 -1.01 -10.21 -10.66
N SER A 169 -1.35 -9.98 -11.94
CA SER A 169 -0.61 -10.52 -13.09
C SER A 169 0.81 -9.97 -13.23
N PHE A 170 1.06 -8.79 -12.69
CA PHE A 170 2.40 -8.18 -12.69
C PHE A 170 3.27 -8.60 -11.52
N HIS A 171 2.71 -9.34 -10.56
CA HIS A 171 3.37 -9.69 -9.30
C HIS A 171 3.46 -11.20 -9.09
N ARG A 172 2.41 -11.85 -8.60
CA ARG A 172 2.48 -13.22 -8.06
C ARG A 172 1.60 -14.25 -8.75
N VAL A 173 0.76 -13.84 -9.69
CA VAL A 173 -0.20 -14.73 -10.39
C VAL A 173 0.07 -14.68 -11.88
N SER A 174 0.13 -15.85 -12.57
CA SER A 174 0.29 -15.84 -14.01
C SER A 174 -0.94 -15.24 -14.71
N GLN A 175 -0.71 -14.48 -15.77
CA GLN A 175 -1.77 -13.81 -16.53
C GLN A 175 -2.81 -14.79 -17.08
N GLU A 176 -2.38 -15.95 -17.55
CA GLU A 176 -3.27 -17.00 -18.06
C GLU A 176 -4.25 -17.51 -16.99
N ILE A 177 -3.72 -17.91 -15.83
CA ILE A 177 -4.55 -18.40 -14.72
C ILE A 177 -5.51 -17.31 -14.22
N LEU A 178 -5.02 -16.07 -14.12
CA LEU A 178 -5.84 -14.95 -13.68
C LEU A 178 -7.02 -14.72 -14.65
N ARG A 179 -6.74 -14.64 -15.95
CA ARG A 179 -7.76 -14.46 -16.98
C ARG A 179 -8.83 -15.57 -16.92
N ASP A 180 -8.43 -16.82 -16.82
CA ASP A 180 -9.37 -17.94 -16.78
C ASP A 180 -10.29 -17.88 -15.55
N LYS A 181 -9.75 -17.47 -14.38
CA LYS A 181 -10.51 -17.34 -13.14
C LYS A 181 -11.42 -16.10 -13.11
N THR A 182 -11.05 -15.00 -13.77
CA THR A 182 -11.72 -13.71 -13.59
C THR A 182 -12.65 -13.34 -14.75
N LYS A 183 -12.52 -13.98 -15.93
CA LYS A 183 -13.28 -13.67 -17.15
C LYS A 183 -14.81 -13.55 -16.91
N ALA A 184 -15.41 -14.55 -16.27
CA ALA A 184 -16.84 -14.55 -16.02
C ALA A 184 -17.26 -13.40 -15.06
N ALA A 185 -16.44 -13.15 -14.05
CA ALA A 185 -16.68 -12.08 -13.08
C ALA A 185 -16.56 -10.68 -13.73
N PHE A 186 -15.58 -10.46 -14.62
CA PHE A 186 -15.49 -9.22 -15.37
C PHE A 186 -16.67 -9.00 -16.30
N LEU A 187 -17.09 -10.02 -17.06
CA LEU A 187 -18.29 -9.92 -17.91
C LEU A 187 -19.56 -9.58 -17.09
N GLN A 188 -19.73 -10.20 -15.93
CA GLN A 188 -20.84 -9.90 -15.03
C GLN A 188 -20.73 -8.46 -14.49
N GLY A 189 -19.55 -8.07 -13.98
CA GLY A 189 -19.30 -6.74 -13.43
C GLY A 189 -19.59 -5.65 -14.45
N ILE A 190 -18.98 -5.72 -15.64
CA ILE A 190 -19.16 -4.74 -16.72
C ILE A 190 -20.63 -4.61 -17.13
N SER A 191 -21.36 -5.74 -17.23
CA SER A 191 -22.77 -5.72 -17.65
C SER A 191 -23.72 -5.13 -16.60
N SER A 192 -23.36 -5.17 -15.32
CA SER A 192 -24.19 -4.73 -14.19
C SER A 192 -23.77 -3.40 -13.56
N GLU A 193 -22.56 -2.92 -13.84
CA GLU A 193 -22.00 -1.69 -13.24
C GLU A 193 -22.73 -0.45 -13.81
N LYS A 194 -23.14 0.43 -12.90
CA LYS A 194 -23.86 1.68 -13.23
C LYS A 194 -22.98 2.92 -13.13
N GLU A 195 -21.91 2.86 -12.35
CA GLU A 195 -20.99 3.97 -12.18
C GLU A 195 -19.97 4.01 -13.33
N PRO A 196 -19.95 5.08 -14.15
CA PRO A 196 -19.12 5.13 -15.35
C PRO A 196 -17.63 4.91 -15.11
N TYR A 197 -17.11 5.47 -14.01
CA TYR A 197 -15.69 5.30 -13.67
C TYR A 197 -15.36 3.83 -13.33
N ALA A 198 -16.18 3.19 -12.50
CA ALA A 198 -15.97 1.79 -12.13
C ALA A 198 -16.08 0.87 -13.35
N CYS A 199 -17.06 1.12 -14.21
CA CYS A 199 -17.23 0.38 -15.46
C CYS A 199 -16.00 0.53 -16.39
N ALA A 200 -15.49 1.74 -16.56
CA ALA A 200 -14.28 1.99 -17.37
C ALA A 200 -13.07 1.22 -16.83
N VAL A 201 -12.84 1.26 -15.51
CA VAL A 201 -11.72 0.51 -14.88
C VAL A 201 -11.89 -1.01 -15.05
N MET A 202 -13.12 -1.53 -14.93
CA MET A 202 -13.39 -2.97 -15.18
C MET A 202 -13.08 -3.36 -16.63
N ILE A 203 -13.41 -2.51 -17.60
CA ILE A 203 -13.10 -2.74 -19.02
C ILE A 203 -11.60 -2.75 -19.28
N GLU A 204 -10.87 -1.81 -18.68
CA GLU A 204 -9.41 -1.74 -18.82
C GLU A 204 -8.68 -2.92 -18.16
N ALA A 205 -9.25 -3.47 -17.09
CA ALA A 205 -8.65 -4.55 -16.30
C ALA A 205 -8.97 -5.95 -16.84
N ALA A 206 -9.99 -6.10 -17.71
CA ALA A 206 -10.45 -7.38 -18.26
C ALA A 206 -9.53 -7.88 -19.39
#